data_4ece3f305d14e1bc18ddd2541982a1c5
#
_entry.id   4ece3f305d14e1bc18ddd2541982a1c5
#
_cell.length_a   1.000
_cell.length_b   1.000
_cell.length_c   1.000
_cell.angle_alpha   90.00
_cell.angle_beta   90.00
_cell.angle_gamma   90.00
#
_symmetry.space_group_name_H-M   'P 1'
#
loop_
_entity.id
_entity.type
_entity.pdbx_description
1 polymer ?
#
loop_
_entity_poly.entity_id
_entity_poly.type
_entity_poly.pdbx_seq_one_letter_code
_entity_poly.pdbx_strand_id
1 'polypeptide(L)'
;MSRISAKHIISVAFIFVDMAANLTKIPTGCRCIDESMAGGFSGGSLNLIYGEAETGKSTLAMQCTVNCALQGLKVLFVDCDGTFSPKRLEQLSSGRFDEVAEFVILIRPVDFREQTAVADRISEYTAKGFGLVVIDTITGLYRAKVAETSGKAFGLNRELNRQMANIAQMAKVQKIPAIVTSQVYGVFGETESSVAPVATRVLKFWADEIIAMKPTEDFQIIKAVLEETPKRTNEVTCYVRIRESGLQDCSLQ
;
A
#
# COMPACT_ATOMS: atom_id res chain seq x y z
N MET A 1 -35.87 -31.08 -21.20
CA MET A 1 -35.37 -30.58 -19.91
C MET A 1 -34.19 -31.44 -19.50
N SER A 2 -32.97 -31.01 -19.82
CA SER A 2 -31.71 -31.73 -19.52
C SER A 2 -31.29 -31.46 -18.08
N ARG A 3 -31.15 -32.49 -17.29
CA ARG A 3 -30.62 -32.46 -15.92
C ARG A 3 -29.13 -32.10 -16.00
N ILE A 4 -28.76 -30.89 -15.58
CA ILE A 4 -27.36 -30.51 -15.36
C ILE A 4 -26.89 -31.34 -14.16
N SER A 5 -25.90 -32.19 -14.39
CA SER A 5 -25.35 -33.12 -13.38
C SER A 5 -24.65 -32.34 -12.24
N ALA A 6 -24.95 -32.73 -10.99
CA ALA A 6 -24.33 -32.17 -9.78
C ALA A 6 -22.77 -32.17 -9.82
N LYS A 7 -22.16 -33.04 -10.62
CA LYS A 7 -20.71 -33.08 -10.85
C LYS A 7 -20.17 -31.83 -11.56
N HIS A 8 -20.94 -31.20 -12.46
CA HIS A 8 -20.52 -29.96 -13.15
C HIS A 8 -20.54 -28.75 -12.23
N ILE A 9 -21.49 -28.67 -11.30
CA ILE A 9 -21.59 -27.59 -10.32
C ILE A 9 -20.42 -27.65 -9.32
N ILE A 10 -20.05 -28.86 -8.88
CA ILE A 10 -18.89 -29.06 -7.96
C ILE A 10 -17.58 -28.71 -8.67
N SER A 11 -17.43 -29.05 -9.96
CA SER A 11 -16.21 -28.73 -10.73
C SER A 11 -16.04 -27.23 -10.94
N VAL A 12 -17.11 -26.50 -11.22
CA VAL A 12 -17.07 -25.02 -11.37
C VAL A 12 -16.80 -24.34 -10.02
N ALA A 13 -17.41 -24.82 -8.92
CA ALA A 13 -17.13 -24.32 -7.58
C ALA A 13 -15.69 -24.60 -7.13
N PHE A 14 -15.11 -25.76 -7.50
CA PHE A 14 -13.71 -26.07 -7.22
C PHE A 14 -12.74 -25.21 -8.03
N ILE A 15 -13.05 -24.90 -9.29
CA ILE A 15 -12.24 -23.99 -10.13
C ILE A 15 -12.28 -22.56 -9.56
N PHE A 16 -13.44 -22.08 -9.07
CA PHE A 16 -13.51 -20.76 -8.40
C PHE A 16 -12.82 -20.73 -7.02
N VAL A 17 -12.77 -21.83 -6.29
CA VAL A 17 -12.05 -21.93 -5.01
C VAL A 17 -10.54 -22.03 -5.23
N ASP A 18 -10.09 -22.68 -6.30
CA ASP A 18 -8.65 -22.79 -6.64
C ASP A 18 -8.09 -21.50 -7.27
N MET A 19 -8.92 -20.73 -7.99
CA MET A 19 -8.55 -19.37 -8.42
C MET A 19 -8.36 -18.40 -7.25
N ALA A 20 -9.05 -18.59 -6.13
CA ALA A 20 -8.85 -17.80 -4.91
C ALA A 20 -7.63 -18.26 -4.09
N ALA A 21 -7.11 -19.46 -4.33
CA ALA A 21 -5.92 -19.99 -3.67
C ALA A 21 -4.60 -19.62 -4.38
N ASN A 22 -4.63 -19.29 -5.68
CA ASN A 22 -3.55 -18.62 -6.39
C ASN A 22 -3.73 -17.10 -6.18
N LEU A 23 -3.29 -16.63 -5.02
CA LEU A 23 -3.26 -15.20 -4.69
C LEU A 23 -2.56 -14.43 -5.80
N THR A 24 -3.35 -13.83 -6.65
CA THR A 24 -2.90 -12.89 -7.67
C THR A 24 -2.14 -11.78 -6.97
N LYS A 25 -0.88 -11.66 -7.26
CA LYS A 25 -0.08 -10.54 -6.78
C LYS A 25 -0.63 -9.25 -7.35
N ILE A 26 -0.57 -8.19 -6.58
CA ILE A 26 -0.94 -6.86 -7.06
C ILE A 26 0.31 -6.19 -7.62
N PRO A 27 0.42 -6.05 -8.95
CA PRO A 27 1.57 -5.42 -9.57
C PRO A 27 1.60 -3.93 -9.27
N THR A 28 2.78 -3.38 -9.13
CA THR A 28 2.98 -1.94 -9.00
C THR A 28 2.82 -1.23 -10.35
N GLY A 29 3.06 -1.94 -11.45
CA GLY A 29 3.14 -1.40 -12.80
C GLY A 29 4.52 -0.81 -13.13
N CYS A 30 5.49 -0.92 -12.20
CA CYS A 30 6.90 -0.62 -12.43
C CYS A 30 7.65 -1.96 -12.54
N ARG A 31 8.14 -2.27 -13.72
CA ARG A 31 8.71 -3.57 -14.04
C ARG A 31 9.86 -3.95 -13.10
N CYS A 32 10.80 -3.04 -12.85
CA CYS A 32 11.93 -3.31 -11.96
C CYS A 32 11.46 -3.67 -10.54
N ILE A 33 10.47 -2.96 -10.00
CA ILE A 33 9.90 -3.24 -8.68
C ILE A 33 9.16 -4.59 -8.71
N ASP A 34 8.34 -4.82 -9.72
CA ASP A 34 7.55 -6.04 -9.85
C ASP A 34 8.43 -7.29 -10.02
N GLU A 35 9.47 -7.24 -10.87
CA GLU A 35 10.44 -8.33 -11.02
C GLU A 35 11.15 -8.64 -9.70
N SER A 36 11.53 -7.59 -8.93
CA SER A 36 12.18 -7.74 -7.63
C SER A 36 11.27 -8.34 -6.56
N MET A 37 9.95 -8.23 -6.71
CA MET A 37 8.94 -8.83 -5.83
C MET A 37 8.26 -10.05 -6.47
N ALA A 38 8.84 -10.61 -7.54
CA ALA A 38 8.30 -11.74 -8.28
C ALA A 38 6.84 -11.53 -8.75
N GLY A 39 6.51 -10.32 -9.22
CA GLY A 39 5.22 -9.94 -9.81
C GLY A 39 4.37 -8.97 -8.97
N GLY A 40 4.94 -8.31 -7.97
CA GLY A 40 4.26 -7.30 -7.15
C GLY A 40 3.95 -7.73 -5.73
N PHE A 41 3.06 -7.01 -5.06
CA PHE A 41 2.71 -7.25 -3.67
C PHE A 41 1.95 -8.55 -3.48
N SER A 42 2.45 -9.40 -2.59
CA SER A 42 1.89 -10.74 -2.32
C SER A 42 0.70 -10.67 -1.36
N GLY A 43 -0.30 -11.49 -1.56
CA GLY A 43 -1.36 -11.66 -0.59
C GLY A 43 -0.83 -12.09 0.78
N GLY A 44 -1.40 -11.51 1.83
CA GLY A 44 -0.97 -11.75 3.21
C GLY A 44 0.24 -10.94 3.65
N SER A 45 0.77 -10.03 2.82
CA SER A 45 1.89 -9.15 3.19
C SER A 45 1.43 -7.77 3.63
N LEU A 46 2.16 -7.19 4.57
CA LEU A 46 2.10 -5.77 4.91
C LEU A 46 3.32 -5.08 4.31
N ASN A 47 3.09 -4.08 3.46
CA ASN A 47 4.12 -3.44 2.66
C ASN A 47 4.21 -1.96 3.05
N LEU A 48 5.42 -1.49 3.34
CA LEU A 48 5.71 -0.11 3.71
C LEU A 48 6.31 0.62 2.51
N ILE A 49 5.69 1.73 2.12
CA ILE A 49 6.25 2.68 1.15
C ILE A 49 6.53 3.98 1.89
N TYR A 50 7.78 4.41 1.95
CA TYR A 50 8.11 5.64 2.64
C TYR A 50 9.06 6.54 1.84
N GLY A 51 9.10 7.82 2.16
CA GLY A 51 9.96 8.79 1.48
C GLY A 51 9.54 10.21 1.76
N GLU A 52 10.32 11.16 1.24
CA GLU A 52 10.03 12.59 1.34
C GLU A 52 8.72 12.96 0.63
N ALA A 53 8.24 14.17 0.87
CA ALA A 53 7.11 14.71 0.10
C ALA A 53 7.42 14.64 -1.40
N GLU A 54 6.38 14.49 -2.22
CA GLU A 54 6.46 14.53 -3.70
C GLU A 54 7.28 13.40 -4.36
N THR A 55 7.75 12.39 -3.60
CA THR A 55 8.47 11.24 -4.16
C THR A 55 7.56 10.17 -4.78
N GLY A 56 6.25 10.42 -4.92
CA GLY A 56 5.35 9.53 -5.64
C GLY A 56 4.77 8.37 -4.82
N LYS A 57 4.87 8.35 -3.49
CA LYS A 57 4.28 7.32 -2.60
C LYS A 57 2.80 7.09 -2.86
N SER A 58 2.00 8.16 -2.77
CA SER A 58 0.55 8.11 -3.05
C SER A 58 0.24 7.73 -4.49
N THR A 59 1.09 8.15 -5.44
CA THR A 59 0.97 7.73 -6.85
C THR A 59 1.17 6.23 -6.99
N LEU A 60 2.19 5.65 -6.35
CA LEU A 60 2.44 4.21 -6.36
C LEU A 60 1.28 3.44 -5.72
N ALA A 61 0.79 3.90 -4.58
CA ALA A 61 -0.37 3.31 -3.89
C ALA A 61 -1.64 3.36 -4.74
N MET A 62 -1.93 4.51 -5.41
CA MET A 62 -3.04 4.64 -6.35
C MET A 62 -2.87 3.75 -7.60
N GLN A 63 -1.65 3.62 -8.12
CA GLN A 63 -1.36 2.75 -9.27
C GLN A 63 -1.64 1.27 -8.93
N CYS A 64 -1.25 0.83 -7.73
CA CYS A 64 -1.62 -0.50 -7.23
C CYS A 64 -3.14 -0.64 -7.04
N THR A 65 -3.82 0.44 -6.61
CA THR A 65 -5.29 0.48 -6.51
C THR A 65 -5.93 0.25 -7.87
N VAL A 66 -5.49 0.97 -8.90
CA VAL A 66 -5.96 0.77 -10.28
C VAL A 66 -5.70 -0.65 -10.76
N ASN A 67 -4.48 -1.15 -10.58
CA ASN A 67 -4.11 -2.50 -11.01
C ASN A 67 -4.93 -3.61 -10.32
N CYS A 68 -5.28 -3.41 -9.04
CA CYS A 68 -6.16 -4.32 -8.31
C CYS A 68 -7.61 -4.26 -8.82
N ALA A 69 -8.14 -3.05 -8.99
CA ALA A 69 -9.51 -2.83 -9.49
C ALA A 69 -9.69 -3.42 -10.89
N LEU A 70 -8.70 -3.27 -11.77
CA LEU A 70 -8.71 -3.84 -13.12
C LEU A 70 -8.65 -5.38 -13.15
N GLN A 71 -8.32 -6.02 -12.02
CA GLN A 71 -8.45 -7.48 -11.83
C GLN A 71 -9.85 -7.88 -11.32
N GLY A 72 -10.79 -6.93 -11.20
CA GLY A 72 -12.14 -7.15 -10.68
C GLY A 72 -12.20 -7.32 -9.16
N LEU A 73 -11.19 -6.84 -8.44
CA LEU A 73 -11.08 -6.94 -6.98
C LEU A 73 -11.30 -5.58 -6.32
N LYS A 74 -12.04 -5.57 -5.21
CA LYS A 74 -12.27 -4.35 -4.44
C LYS A 74 -11.01 -3.90 -3.72
N VAL A 75 -10.88 -2.59 -3.60
CA VAL A 75 -9.81 -1.92 -2.84
C VAL A 75 -10.42 -1.09 -1.72
N LEU A 76 -9.92 -1.27 -0.51
CA LEU A 76 -10.17 -0.34 0.58
C LEU A 76 -9.05 0.68 0.61
N PHE A 77 -9.35 1.93 0.30
CA PHE A 77 -8.40 3.04 0.38
C PHE A 77 -8.74 3.94 1.57
N VAL A 78 -7.85 3.98 2.56
CA VAL A 78 -7.97 4.85 3.74
C VAL A 78 -7.07 6.07 3.54
N ASP A 79 -7.70 7.21 3.25
CA ASP A 79 -7.03 8.50 2.96
C ASP A 79 -6.91 9.32 4.26
N CYS A 80 -5.81 9.15 4.98
CA CYS A 80 -5.57 9.83 6.25
C CYS A 80 -5.06 11.27 6.10
N ASP A 81 -4.50 11.61 4.95
CA ASP A 81 -3.98 12.96 4.69
C ASP A 81 -4.98 13.84 3.92
N GLY A 82 -6.12 13.27 3.48
CA GLY A 82 -7.13 13.99 2.70
C GLY A 82 -6.66 14.34 1.28
N THR A 83 -5.68 13.61 0.74
CA THR A 83 -5.03 13.91 -0.53
C THR A 83 -5.49 13.04 -1.70
N PHE A 84 -6.38 12.09 -1.46
CA PHE A 84 -6.95 11.27 -2.52
C PHE A 84 -7.64 12.13 -3.58
N SER A 85 -7.19 12.04 -4.81
CA SER A 85 -7.69 12.83 -5.93
C SER A 85 -8.37 11.92 -6.97
N PRO A 86 -9.71 12.07 -7.19
CA PRO A 86 -10.40 11.37 -8.28
C PRO A 86 -9.79 11.67 -9.64
N LYS A 87 -9.35 12.92 -9.89
CA LYS A 87 -8.65 13.30 -11.11
C LYS A 87 -7.37 12.50 -11.31
N ARG A 88 -6.61 12.27 -10.20
CA ARG A 88 -5.39 11.45 -10.28
C ARG A 88 -5.71 9.99 -10.56
N LEU A 89 -6.76 9.46 -9.95
CA LEU A 89 -7.24 8.10 -10.24
C LEU A 89 -7.65 7.97 -11.71
N GLU A 90 -8.35 8.97 -12.27
CA GLU A 90 -8.74 9.01 -13.69
C GLU A 90 -7.51 8.97 -14.62
N GLN A 91 -6.49 9.81 -14.36
CA GLN A 91 -5.24 9.82 -15.12
C GLN A 91 -4.55 8.44 -15.12
N LEU A 92 -4.52 7.77 -13.95
CA LEU A 92 -3.90 6.45 -13.79
C LEU A 92 -4.72 5.33 -14.43
N SER A 93 -6.03 5.51 -14.57
CA SER A 93 -6.95 4.49 -15.10
C SER A 93 -6.93 4.37 -16.63
N SER A 94 -6.18 5.23 -17.35
CA SER A 94 -6.01 5.17 -18.80
C SER A 94 -7.34 5.05 -19.57
N GLY A 95 -8.34 5.88 -19.22
CA GLY A 95 -9.67 5.92 -19.82
C GLY A 95 -10.68 4.90 -19.27
N ARG A 96 -10.32 4.13 -18.23
CA ARG A 96 -11.19 3.14 -17.58
C ARG A 96 -11.63 3.59 -16.18
N PHE A 97 -11.82 4.90 -15.98
CA PHE A 97 -12.12 5.46 -14.67
C PHE A 97 -13.38 4.87 -14.03
N ASP A 98 -14.49 4.81 -14.75
CA ASP A 98 -15.75 4.32 -14.21
C ASP A 98 -15.63 2.86 -13.75
N GLU A 99 -14.96 2.02 -14.54
CA GLU A 99 -14.70 0.64 -14.20
C GLU A 99 -13.84 0.50 -12.92
N VAL A 100 -12.80 1.32 -12.79
CA VAL A 100 -11.92 1.32 -11.61
C VAL A 100 -12.65 1.86 -10.39
N ALA A 101 -13.41 2.95 -10.54
CA ALA A 101 -14.08 3.64 -9.44
C ALA A 101 -15.12 2.75 -8.72
N GLU A 102 -15.79 1.84 -9.45
CA GLU A 102 -16.75 0.89 -8.87
C GLU A 102 -16.13 -0.08 -7.86
N PHE A 103 -14.82 -0.33 -7.95
CA PHE A 103 -14.10 -1.22 -7.06
C PHE A 103 -13.38 -0.50 -5.89
N VAL A 104 -13.35 0.84 -5.88
CA VAL A 104 -12.64 1.61 -4.85
C VAL A 104 -13.59 2.07 -3.75
N ILE A 105 -13.35 1.62 -2.53
CA ILE A 105 -14.05 2.06 -1.33
C ILE A 105 -13.12 3.01 -0.58
N LEU A 106 -13.52 4.28 -0.47
CA LEU A 106 -12.74 5.33 0.17
C LEU A 106 -13.25 5.58 1.59
N ILE A 107 -12.36 5.52 2.57
CA ILE A 107 -12.60 5.97 3.94
C ILE A 107 -11.63 7.12 4.23
N ARG A 108 -12.14 8.20 4.82
CA ARG A 108 -11.34 9.38 5.18
C ARG A 108 -11.51 9.69 6.65
N PRO A 109 -10.66 9.15 7.53
CA PRO A 109 -10.66 9.51 8.95
C PRO A 109 -10.21 10.97 9.12
N VAL A 110 -10.86 11.70 10.02
CA VAL A 110 -10.56 13.13 10.25
C VAL A 110 -9.53 13.35 11.37
N ASP A 111 -9.31 12.34 12.21
CA ASP A 111 -8.33 12.40 13.30
C ASP A 111 -7.72 11.02 13.60
N PHE A 112 -6.69 10.98 14.46
CA PHE A 112 -6.00 9.74 14.83
C PHE A 112 -6.92 8.73 15.56
N ARG A 113 -7.97 9.20 16.24
CA ARG A 113 -8.94 8.32 16.91
C ARG A 113 -9.83 7.62 15.89
N GLU A 114 -10.29 8.33 14.87
CA GLU A 114 -11.03 7.70 13.76
C GLU A 114 -10.17 6.76 12.96
N GLN A 115 -8.91 7.12 12.68
CA GLN A 115 -7.94 6.21 12.06
C GLN A 115 -7.80 4.91 12.89
N THR A 116 -7.72 5.04 14.20
CA THR A 116 -7.68 3.89 15.12
C THR A 116 -8.94 3.03 14.99
N ALA A 117 -10.13 3.65 15.01
CA ALA A 117 -11.38 2.93 14.87
C ALA A 117 -11.50 2.19 13.53
N VAL A 118 -10.98 2.78 12.43
CA VAL A 118 -10.89 2.11 11.13
C VAL A 118 -9.95 0.90 11.20
N ALA A 119 -8.76 1.07 11.78
CA ALA A 119 -7.79 -0.03 11.91
C ALA A 119 -8.30 -1.17 12.81
N ASP A 120 -9.07 -0.87 13.85
CA ASP A 120 -9.68 -1.87 14.73
C ASP A 120 -10.74 -2.74 14.04
N ARG A 121 -11.42 -2.16 13.06
CA ARG A 121 -12.50 -2.80 12.32
C ARG A 121 -12.11 -3.18 10.90
N ILE A 122 -10.82 -3.10 10.56
CA ILE A 122 -10.35 -3.26 9.17
C ILE A 122 -10.75 -4.61 8.57
N SER A 123 -10.74 -5.67 9.39
CA SER A 123 -11.17 -7.01 8.97
C SER A 123 -12.68 -7.10 8.65
N GLU A 124 -13.50 -6.21 9.23
CA GLU A 124 -14.95 -6.15 8.94
C GLU A 124 -15.20 -5.45 7.59
N TYR A 125 -14.40 -4.42 7.27
CA TYR A 125 -14.51 -3.68 6.02
C TYR A 125 -13.99 -4.45 4.81
N THR A 126 -13.09 -5.42 5.03
CA THR A 126 -12.41 -6.18 3.96
C THR A 126 -12.98 -7.59 3.84
N ALA A 127 -14.29 -7.68 3.62
CA ALA A 127 -15.00 -8.94 3.38
C ALA A 127 -14.58 -9.58 2.03
N LYS A 128 -15.24 -10.68 1.67
CA LYS A 128 -15.00 -11.40 0.41
C LYS A 128 -15.03 -10.47 -0.82
N GLY A 129 -14.06 -10.61 -1.71
CA GLY A 129 -13.95 -9.85 -2.96
C GLY A 129 -12.97 -8.67 -2.90
N PHE A 130 -12.35 -8.40 -1.75
CA PHE A 130 -11.25 -7.44 -1.66
C PHE A 130 -9.93 -8.07 -2.11
N GLY A 131 -9.10 -7.26 -2.78
CA GLY A 131 -7.77 -7.63 -3.26
C GLY A 131 -6.64 -6.76 -2.73
N LEU A 132 -6.96 -5.59 -2.14
CA LEU A 132 -5.96 -4.66 -1.64
C LEU A 132 -6.53 -3.77 -0.53
N VAL A 133 -5.69 -3.47 0.45
CA VAL A 133 -5.92 -2.39 1.43
C VAL A 133 -4.79 -1.38 1.31
N VAL A 134 -5.13 -0.10 1.23
CA VAL A 134 -4.18 1.02 1.21
C VAL A 134 -4.47 1.96 2.37
N ILE A 135 -3.45 2.41 3.10
CA ILE A 135 -3.55 3.45 4.12
C ILE A 135 -2.52 4.53 3.81
N ASP A 136 -2.99 5.69 3.37
CA ASP A 136 -2.16 6.79 2.86
C ASP A 136 -2.48 8.11 3.60
N THR A 137 -1.63 8.58 4.52
CA THR A 137 -0.47 7.96 5.14
C THR A 137 -0.80 7.51 6.57
N ILE A 138 -0.29 6.37 6.99
CA ILE A 138 -0.52 5.84 8.35
C ILE A 138 0.00 6.78 9.44
N THR A 139 0.95 7.65 9.11
CA THR A 139 1.63 8.54 10.05
C THR A 139 1.15 9.98 10.03
N GLY A 140 0.29 10.41 9.11
CA GLY A 140 -0.19 11.79 9.01
C GLY A 140 -0.93 12.23 10.27
N LEU A 141 -2.04 11.59 10.57
CA LEU A 141 -2.88 11.90 11.75
C LEU A 141 -2.17 11.57 13.07
N TYR A 142 -1.32 10.53 13.09
CA TYR A 142 -0.44 10.24 14.24
C TYR A 142 0.46 11.43 14.58
N ARG A 143 1.13 12.02 13.59
CA ARG A 143 2.01 13.18 13.77
C ARG A 143 1.25 14.40 14.26
N ALA A 144 0.10 14.70 13.66
CA ALA A 144 -0.78 15.78 14.12
C ALA A 144 -1.11 15.60 15.61
N LYS A 145 -1.47 14.37 16.02
CA LYS A 145 -1.82 14.08 17.42
C LYS A 145 -0.62 14.17 18.37
N VAL A 146 0.56 13.75 17.94
CA VAL A 146 1.81 13.92 18.74
C VAL A 146 2.11 15.39 18.97
N ALA A 147 1.96 16.25 17.95
CA ALA A 147 2.19 17.69 18.06
C ALA A 147 1.22 18.37 19.04
N GLU A 148 -0.04 17.92 19.12
CA GLU A 148 -1.04 18.42 20.06
C GLU A 148 -0.78 17.99 21.52
N THR A 149 -0.05 16.90 21.72
CA THR A 149 -0.02 16.23 23.02
C THR A 149 1.38 16.21 23.62
N SER A 150 1.75 17.28 24.34
CA SER A 150 3.03 17.36 25.02
C SER A 150 3.25 16.16 25.99
N GLY A 151 4.29 15.36 25.74
CA GLY A 151 4.76 14.31 26.68
C GLY A 151 4.03 12.95 26.60
N LYS A 152 3.06 12.72 25.72
CA LYS A 152 2.30 11.45 25.61
C LYS A 152 2.67 10.58 24.40
N ALA A 153 3.82 10.81 23.79
CA ALA A 153 4.27 10.06 22.59
C ALA A 153 4.29 8.53 22.81
N PHE A 154 4.60 8.05 24.00
CA PHE A 154 4.61 6.61 24.31
C PHE A 154 3.24 5.95 24.13
N GLY A 155 2.16 6.57 24.61
CA GLY A 155 0.80 6.06 24.45
C GLY A 155 0.38 6.03 22.97
N LEU A 156 0.71 7.07 22.22
CA LEU A 156 0.42 7.16 20.78
C LEU A 156 1.24 6.16 19.96
N ASN A 157 2.50 5.92 20.31
CA ASN A 157 3.32 4.88 19.70
C ASN A 157 2.75 3.48 19.92
N ARG A 158 2.26 3.19 21.13
CA ARG A 158 1.60 1.91 21.43
C ARG A 158 0.33 1.75 20.62
N GLU A 159 -0.43 2.82 20.43
CA GLU A 159 -1.63 2.83 19.64
C GLU A 159 -1.34 2.59 18.16
N LEU A 160 -0.35 3.30 17.58
CA LEU A 160 0.10 3.08 16.20
C LEU A 160 0.59 1.64 16.00
N ASN A 161 1.34 1.09 16.97
CA ASN A 161 1.78 -0.31 16.92
C ASN A 161 0.59 -1.29 16.90
N ARG A 162 -0.48 -1.01 17.64
CA ARG A 162 -1.71 -1.81 17.64
C ARG A 162 -2.42 -1.74 16.29
N GLN A 163 -2.51 -0.55 15.70
CA GLN A 163 -3.07 -0.38 14.35
C GLN A 163 -2.30 -1.21 13.32
N MET A 164 -0.96 -1.13 13.33
CA MET A 164 -0.11 -1.91 12.43
C MET A 164 -0.29 -3.43 12.63
N ALA A 165 -0.44 -3.87 13.89
CA ALA A 165 -0.71 -5.27 14.21
C ALA A 165 -2.05 -5.74 13.62
N ASN A 166 -3.12 -4.95 13.75
CA ASN A 166 -4.43 -5.26 13.21
C ASN A 166 -4.42 -5.36 11.67
N ILE A 167 -3.73 -4.41 11.01
CA ILE A 167 -3.56 -4.42 9.56
C ILE A 167 -2.77 -5.65 9.10
N ALA A 168 -1.65 -5.96 9.76
CA ALA A 168 -0.85 -7.14 9.45
C ALA A 168 -1.62 -8.45 9.67
N GLN A 169 -2.40 -8.54 10.75
CA GLN A 169 -3.26 -9.69 11.02
C GLN A 169 -4.35 -9.83 9.96
N MET A 170 -5.04 -8.75 9.61
CA MET A 170 -6.04 -8.75 8.53
C MET A 170 -5.42 -9.24 7.23
N ALA A 171 -4.28 -8.68 6.82
CA ALA A 171 -3.59 -9.10 5.60
C ALA A 171 -3.31 -10.61 5.60
N LYS A 172 -2.72 -11.14 6.67
CA LYS A 172 -2.37 -12.57 6.82
C LYS A 172 -3.59 -13.49 6.81
N VAL A 173 -4.64 -13.11 7.54
CA VAL A 173 -5.85 -13.95 7.68
C VAL A 173 -6.67 -13.98 6.40
N GLN A 174 -6.87 -12.83 5.78
CA GLN A 174 -7.68 -12.70 4.56
C GLN A 174 -6.86 -12.94 3.28
N LYS A 175 -5.53 -13.06 3.42
CA LYS A 175 -4.60 -13.28 2.30
C LYS A 175 -4.68 -12.21 1.22
N ILE A 176 -4.88 -10.97 1.61
CA ILE A 176 -4.79 -9.78 0.77
C ILE A 176 -3.57 -8.93 1.16
N PRO A 177 -2.87 -8.29 0.20
CA PRO A 177 -1.81 -7.36 0.55
C PRO A 177 -2.38 -6.10 1.20
N ALA A 178 -1.63 -5.55 2.16
CA ALA A 178 -1.84 -4.21 2.68
C ALA A 178 -0.66 -3.32 2.32
N ILE A 179 -0.91 -2.11 1.86
CA ILE A 179 0.08 -1.07 1.61
C ILE A 179 -0.13 0.03 2.65
N VAL A 180 0.91 0.39 3.37
CA VAL A 180 0.93 1.58 4.21
C VAL A 180 1.98 2.54 3.71
N THR A 181 1.62 3.81 3.57
CA THR A 181 2.60 4.84 3.22
C THR A 181 2.99 5.64 4.45
N SER A 182 4.20 6.19 4.46
CA SER A 182 4.71 7.04 5.53
C SER A 182 5.58 8.16 4.98
N GLN A 183 5.46 9.33 5.59
CA GLN A 183 6.42 10.41 5.37
C GLN A 183 7.68 10.16 6.20
N VAL A 184 8.77 10.80 5.80
CA VAL A 184 10.05 10.77 6.50
C VAL A 184 10.26 12.00 7.36
N TYR A 185 11.12 11.86 8.36
CA TYR A 185 11.70 12.97 9.11
C TYR A 185 13.15 13.14 8.70
N GLY A 186 13.53 14.37 8.35
CA GLY A 186 14.97 14.72 8.25
C GLY A 186 15.57 14.71 9.65
N VAL A 187 16.55 13.86 9.90
CA VAL A 187 17.40 13.98 11.08
C VAL A 187 18.42 15.07 10.77
N PHE A 188 18.17 16.28 11.28
CA PHE A 188 19.16 17.35 11.21
C PHE A 188 20.33 16.98 12.11
N GLY A 189 21.51 16.72 11.55
CA GLY A 189 22.75 16.68 12.34
C GLY A 189 23.81 15.65 11.99
N GLU A 190 23.65 14.78 11.01
CA GLU A 190 24.71 13.87 10.57
C GLU A 190 24.99 13.99 9.07
N THR A 191 26.27 13.86 8.70
CA THR A 191 26.87 14.15 7.40
C THR A 191 26.47 13.23 6.23
N GLU A 192 25.47 12.40 6.41
CA GLU A 192 24.67 11.75 5.36
C GLU A 192 23.23 11.76 5.86
N SER A 193 22.34 12.43 5.13
CA SER A 193 20.93 12.53 5.48
C SER A 193 20.27 11.14 5.44
N SER A 194 20.34 10.41 6.54
CA SER A 194 19.59 9.17 6.71
C SER A 194 18.11 9.52 6.90
N VAL A 195 17.38 9.50 5.81
CA VAL A 195 15.94 9.71 5.80
C VAL A 195 15.28 8.46 6.33
N ALA A 196 14.56 8.56 7.44
CA ALA A 196 13.86 7.43 8.05
C ALA A 196 12.36 7.73 8.20
N PRO A 197 11.48 6.71 8.11
CA PRO A 197 10.05 6.92 8.31
C PRO A 197 9.75 7.37 9.74
N VAL A 198 8.70 8.17 9.90
CA VAL A 198 8.16 8.49 11.23
C VAL A 198 7.78 7.19 11.94
N ALA A 199 8.10 7.09 13.24
CA ALA A 199 7.89 5.85 14.02
C ALA A 199 8.57 4.61 13.39
N THR A 200 9.78 4.78 12.87
CA THR A 200 10.56 3.79 12.10
C THR A 200 10.51 2.38 12.68
N ARG A 201 10.73 2.24 13.99
CA ARG A 201 10.76 0.93 14.66
C ARG A 201 9.43 0.20 14.53
N VAL A 202 8.31 0.90 14.70
CA VAL A 202 6.98 0.32 14.61
C VAL A 202 6.68 -0.10 13.17
N LEU A 203 6.90 0.79 12.21
CA LEU A 203 6.54 0.52 10.81
C LEU A 203 7.39 -0.59 10.21
N LYS A 204 8.72 -0.53 10.36
CA LYS A 204 9.63 -1.54 9.81
C LYS A 204 9.49 -2.90 10.50
N PHE A 205 9.09 -2.95 11.77
CA PHE A 205 8.86 -4.20 12.49
C PHE A 205 7.74 -5.05 11.86
N TRP A 206 6.68 -4.40 11.40
CA TRP A 206 5.52 -5.09 10.84
C TRP A 206 5.60 -5.33 9.33
N ALA A 207 6.47 -4.59 8.63
CA ALA A 207 6.56 -4.65 7.18
C ALA A 207 7.26 -5.94 6.70
N ASP A 208 6.62 -6.60 5.74
CA ASP A 208 7.20 -7.75 5.02
C ASP A 208 8.08 -7.29 3.86
N GLU A 209 7.70 -6.19 3.18
CA GLU A 209 8.46 -5.51 2.12
C GLU A 209 8.53 -4.02 2.44
N ILE A 210 9.66 -3.40 2.12
CA ILE A 210 9.92 -1.98 2.39
C ILE A 210 10.45 -1.33 1.13
N ILE A 211 9.78 -0.27 0.68
CA ILE A 211 10.21 0.54 -0.46
C ILE A 211 10.50 1.96 0.02
N ALA A 212 11.75 2.36 -0.01
CA ALA A 212 12.18 3.73 0.24
C ALA A 212 12.19 4.52 -1.06
N MET A 213 11.38 5.57 -1.16
CA MET A 213 11.31 6.44 -2.33
C MET A 213 12.12 7.71 -2.06
N LYS A 214 13.23 7.87 -2.77
CA LYS A 214 14.21 8.94 -2.58
C LYS A 214 14.23 9.85 -3.81
N PRO A 215 14.26 11.19 -3.65
CA PRO A 215 14.45 12.11 -4.78
C PRO A 215 15.83 11.88 -5.41
N THR A 216 15.97 12.29 -6.66
CA THR A 216 17.25 12.41 -7.38
C THR A 216 17.46 13.87 -7.78
N GLU A 217 18.54 14.16 -8.46
CA GLU A 217 18.79 15.50 -9.01
C GLU A 217 17.72 15.91 -10.05
N ASP A 218 17.19 14.94 -10.83
CA ASP A 218 16.02 15.16 -11.66
C ASP A 218 14.74 14.89 -10.83
N PHE A 219 14.00 15.95 -10.48
CA PHE A 219 12.78 15.86 -9.67
C PHE A 219 11.69 14.92 -10.23
N GLN A 220 11.76 14.58 -11.51
CA GLN A 220 10.86 13.61 -12.14
C GLN A 220 11.31 12.16 -11.96
N ILE A 221 12.58 11.95 -11.60
CA ILE A 221 13.15 10.60 -11.41
C ILE A 221 13.27 10.32 -9.92
N ILE A 222 12.71 9.22 -9.51
CA ILE A 222 12.72 8.74 -8.13
C ILE A 222 13.56 7.47 -8.06
N LYS A 223 14.46 7.43 -7.10
CA LYS A 223 15.18 6.23 -6.72
C LYS A 223 14.32 5.43 -5.74
N ALA A 224 13.73 4.35 -6.20
CA ALA A 224 12.99 3.39 -5.36
C ALA A 224 13.96 2.30 -4.89
N VAL A 225 14.16 2.22 -3.58
CA VAL A 225 15.04 1.24 -2.94
C VAL A 225 14.20 0.22 -2.20
N LEU A 226 14.23 -1.02 -2.67
CA LEU A 226 13.65 -2.16 -1.95
C LEU A 226 14.67 -2.60 -0.90
N GLU A 227 14.37 -2.30 0.37
CA GLU A 227 15.28 -2.55 1.49
C GLU A 227 15.35 -4.04 1.86
N GLU A 228 16.41 -4.39 2.58
CA GLU A 228 16.53 -5.70 3.20
C GLU A 228 15.44 -5.90 4.26
N THR A 229 14.84 -7.07 4.25
CA THR A 229 13.83 -7.53 5.21
C THR A 229 14.09 -8.99 5.53
N PRO A 230 13.42 -9.59 6.51
CA PRO A 230 13.54 -11.04 6.74
C PRO A 230 13.22 -11.90 5.52
N LYS A 231 12.49 -11.36 4.55
CA LYS A 231 12.14 -12.05 3.28
C LYS A 231 13.06 -11.69 2.13
N ARG A 232 13.80 -10.58 2.22
CA ARG A 232 14.69 -10.05 1.19
C ARG A 232 16.08 -9.85 1.75
N THR A 233 17.04 -10.62 1.28
CA THR A 233 18.43 -10.60 1.77
C THR A 233 19.31 -9.55 1.12
N ASN A 234 18.88 -8.97 -0.01
CA ASN A 234 19.65 -7.98 -0.75
C ASN A 234 18.78 -6.74 -1.06
N GLU A 235 19.38 -5.56 -0.92
CA GLU A 235 18.79 -4.32 -1.40
C GLU A 235 18.74 -4.30 -2.93
N VAL A 236 17.63 -3.82 -3.48
CA VAL A 236 17.48 -3.61 -4.92
C VAL A 236 17.11 -2.17 -5.17
N THR A 237 17.82 -1.53 -6.09
CA THR A 237 17.55 -0.15 -6.52
C THR A 237 16.88 -0.14 -7.89
N CYS A 238 15.73 0.50 -7.97
CA CYS A 238 15.00 0.80 -9.19
C CYS A 238 14.91 2.30 -9.40
N TYR A 239 14.91 2.76 -10.65
CA TYR A 239 14.64 4.14 -10.99
C TYR A 239 13.32 4.23 -11.73
N VAL A 240 12.45 5.11 -11.27
CA VAL A 240 11.13 5.32 -11.85
C VAL A 240 10.91 6.81 -12.13
N ARG A 241 10.21 7.11 -13.21
CA ARG A 241 9.84 8.48 -13.59
C ARG A 241 8.38 8.74 -13.27
N ILE A 242 8.11 9.90 -12.64
CA ILE A 242 6.75 10.36 -12.37
C ILE A 242 6.17 10.94 -13.65
N ARG A 243 5.02 10.42 -14.11
CA ARG A 243 4.26 10.87 -15.27
C ARG A 243 2.80 11.10 -14.91
N GLU A 244 2.04 11.70 -15.81
CA GLU A 244 0.58 11.77 -15.67
C GLU A 244 -0.05 10.37 -15.61
N SER A 245 0.45 9.44 -16.41
CA SER A 245 0.02 8.04 -16.43
C SER A 245 0.54 7.18 -15.26
N GLY A 246 1.24 7.76 -14.29
CA GLY A 246 1.80 7.06 -13.13
C GLY A 246 3.31 7.01 -13.10
N LEU A 247 3.84 6.09 -12.29
CA LEU A 247 5.25 5.79 -12.22
C LEU A 247 5.60 4.80 -13.34
N GLN A 248 6.67 5.08 -14.04
CA GLN A 248 7.17 4.24 -15.14
C GLN A 248 8.66 3.97 -14.94
N ASP A 249 9.13 2.80 -15.36
CA ASP A 249 10.55 2.47 -15.33
C ASP A 249 11.38 3.49 -16.09
N CYS A 250 12.52 3.83 -15.54
CA CYS A 250 13.48 4.73 -16.12
C CYS A 250 14.87 4.09 -16.07
N SER A 251 15.54 4.01 -17.23
CA SER A 251 16.96 3.69 -17.28
C SER A 251 17.74 4.99 -17.08
N LEU A 252 18.65 5.03 -16.10
CA LEU A 252 19.65 6.09 -16.05
C LEU A 252 20.60 5.88 -17.23
N GLN A 253 20.69 6.87 -18.12
CA GLN A 253 21.71 6.92 -19.17
C GLN A 253 23.01 7.40 -18.57
#